data_ac159b45a6924ef362715734f311eadc
#
_entry.id   ac159b45a6924ef362715734f311eadc
#
_cell.length_a   1.000
_cell.length_b   1.000
_cell.length_c   1.000
_cell.angle_alpha   90.00
_cell.angle_beta   90.00
_cell.angle_gamma   90.00
#
_symmetry.space_group_name_H-M   'P 1'
#
loop_
_entity.id
_entity.type
_entity.pdbx_description
1 polymer ?
#
loop_
_entity_poly.entity_id
_entity_poly.type
_entity_poly.pdbx_seq_one_letter_code
_entity_poly.pdbx_strand_id
1 'polypeptide(L)'
;MNLPDAHPRTARRTLLRGAALGAAAPLLPAAASADARPAGAPARPVSYRWLGTSGWRIDIQRQTRTTTVLVDPYVTRFDTGLFTGSFDLATRLRTDKPLVRKHAGTPEVICVTHTHWDHLNDVPYLARSTGARVIGTETTYHVLRSFGVDAGQLSVVKGGEVLDFDGFVVEVASSRHSRNGSYSYFAPGTLHAPPRTAPRTVSDLPEGDTLAFKVTPDGAPSALFMGASDFDERSFAGLEPDIAMVACASSPATHRYVPRLLDALGHPDVLVPVHWDDFEKPLSRPPRKDGTGLDDFLAQARAAAPGARIVVPDYTTVYGADLRPAAG
;
A
#
# COMPACT_ATOMS: atom_id res chain seq x y z
N MET A 1 33.97 23.84 48.77
CA MET A 1 33.58 23.48 50.12
C MET A 1 32.82 22.14 50.01
N ASN A 2 33.54 21.12 50.32
CA ASN A 2 33.23 19.76 50.76
C ASN A 2 31.90 19.10 50.41
N LEU A 3 32.01 18.05 49.63
CA LEU A 3 31.22 16.82 49.69
C LEU A 3 31.46 16.11 51.05
N PRO A 4 30.57 15.23 51.51
CA PRO A 4 31.05 13.85 51.53
C PRO A 4 30.06 12.77 51.04
N ASP A 5 30.72 11.68 50.65
CA ASP A 5 30.26 10.33 50.34
C ASP A 5 29.46 9.63 51.45
N ALA A 6 28.66 8.64 51.09
CA ALA A 6 28.84 7.24 51.51
C ALA A 6 27.66 6.34 51.16
N HIS A 7 27.95 5.30 50.40
CA HIS A 7 27.15 4.06 50.36
C HIS A 7 27.19 3.29 51.69
N PRO A 8 26.26 2.30 51.96
CA PRO A 8 26.72 0.94 51.77
C PRO A 8 25.72 -0.04 51.14
N ARG A 9 26.29 -1.00 50.42
CA ARG A 9 25.77 -2.29 50.04
C ARG A 9 25.54 -3.18 51.27
N THR A 10 24.48 -4.02 51.25
CA THR A 10 24.59 -5.43 51.72
C THR A 10 23.52 -6.31 51.14
N ALA A 11 24.00 -7.41 50.60
CA ALA A 11 23.24 -8.59 50.15
C ALA A 11 22.84 -9.45 51.36
N ARG A 12 21.78 -10.25 51.20
CA ARG A 12 21.83 -11.68 51.59
C ARG A 12 20.60 -12.44 51.07
N ARG A 13 20.93 -13.54 50.43
CA ARG A 13 20.08 -14.65 49.99
C ARG A 13 19.43 -15.32 51.21
N THR A 14 18.20 -15.80 51.01
CA THR A 14 17.70 -16.96 51.74
C THR A 14 16.95 -17.89 50.78
N LEU A 15 17.51 -19.07 50.62
CA LEU A 15 16.93 -20.23 49.98
C LEU A 15 15.82 -20.78 50.86
N LEU A 16 14.65 -21.05 50.27
CA LEU A 16 13.71 -22.01 50.82
C LEU A 16 13.45 -23.07 49.74
N ARG A 17 13.91 -24.28 50.02
CA ARG A 17 13.60 -25.50 49.28
C ARG A 17 12.16 -25.95 49.70
N GLY A 18 11.29 -26.01 48.72
CA GLY A 18 10.01 -26.72 48.84
C GLY A 18 9.87 -27.63 47.62
N ALA A 19 10.04 -28.93 47.81
CA ALA A 19 9.76 -29.95 46.82
C ALA A 19 8.25 -30.15 46.73
N ALA A 20 7.67 -29.91 45.57
CA ALA A 20 6.35 -30.39 45.19
C ALA A 20 6.46 -31.12 43.86
N LEU A 21 6.26 -32.41 43.89
CA LEU A 21 6.06 -33.28 42.75
C LEU A 21 4.74 -32.87 42.06
N GLY A 22 4.81 -32.24 40.94
CA GLY A 22 3.70 -31.93 40.06
C GLY A 22 3.95 -32.57 38.70
N ALA A 23 3.04 -33.45 38.27
CA ALA A 23 3.08 -34.16 37.00
C ALA A 23 3.19 -33.17 35.82
N ALA A 24 4.24 -33.31 35.02
CA ALA A 24 4.39 -32.60 33.76
C ALA A 24 3.44 -33.24 32.74
N ALA A 25 2.35 -32.55 32.43
CA ALA A 25 1.60 -32.79 31.22
C ALA A 25 2.40 -32.20 30.05
N PRO A 26 2.61 -32.89 28.90
CA PRO A 26 3.26 -32.32 27.75
C PRO A 26 2.36 -31.24 27.18
N LEU A 27 2.85 -29.99 27.17
CA LEU A 27 2.29 -28.93 26.35
C LEU A 27 2.56 -29.28 24.88
N LEU A 28 1.56 -29.84 24.22
CA LEU A 28 1.53 -29.91 22.78
C LEU A 28 1.55 -28.44 22.25
N PRO A 29 2.41 -28.13 21.29
CA PRO A 29 2.29 -26.85 20.63
C PRO A 29 0.90 -26.79 19.98
N ALA A 30 0.11 -25.77 20.33
CA ALA A 30 -1.09 -25.46 19.60
C ALA A 30 -0.63 -25.12 18.18
N ALA A 31 -0.84 -26.05 17.25
CA ALA A 31 -0.77 -25.75 15.84
C ALA A 31 -1.77 -24.62 15.63
N ALA A 32 -1.26 -23.45 15.26
CA ALA A 32 -2.11 -22.39 14.73
C ALA A 32 -2.88 -23.04 13.57
N SER A 33 -4.17 -23.23 13.77
CA SER A 33 -5.08 -23.63 12.71
C SER A 33 -5.01 -22.48 11.71
N ALA A 34 -4.27 -22.67 10.61
CA ALA A 34 -4.56 -21.93 9.41
C ALA A 34 -6.05 -22.19 9.18
N ASP A 35 -6.87 -21.15 9.28
CA ASP A 35 -8.28 -21.22 8.99
C ASP A 35 -8.45 -21.81 7.60
N ALA A 36 -8.72 -23.12 7.57
CA ALA A 36 -9.05 -23.82 6.34
C ALA A 36 -10.33 -23.17 5.84
N ARG A 37 -10.19 -22.38 4.78
CA ARG A 37 -11.31 -21.81 4.03
C ARG A 37 -12.36 -22.90 3.83
N PRO A 38 -13.65 -22.70 4.17
CA PRO A 38 -14.66 -23.71 3.94
C PRO A 38 -14.68 -24.04 2.44
N ALA A 39 -14.32 -25.26 2.09
CA ALA A 39 -14.40 -25.76 0.73
C ALA A 39 -15.88 -25.74 0.30
N GLY A 40 -16.26 -24.80 -0.58
CA GLY A 40 -17.58 -24.79 -1.19
C GLY A 40 -18.32 -23.45 -1.29
N ALA A 41 -17.80 -22.34 -0.79
CA ALA A 41 -18.41 -21.06 -1.10
C ALA A 41 -18.13 -20.71 -2.59
N PRO A 42 -19.14 -20.33 -3.40
CA PRO A 42 -18.91 -19.95 -4.78
C PRO A 42 -17.93 -18.78 -4.80
N ALA A 43 -16.89 -18.87 -5.66
CA ALA A 43 -15.93 -17.80 -5.81
C ALA A 43 -16.67 -16.50 -6.13
N ARG A 44 -16.51 -15.48 -5.30
CA ARG A 44 -17.11 -14.17 -5.55
C ARG A 44 -16.27 -13.50 -6.64
N PRO A 45 -16.86 -13.09 -7.78
CA PRO A 45 -16.09 -12.46 -8.81
C PRO A 45 -15.50 -11.15 -8.31
N VAL A 46 -14.19 -11.01 -8.48
CA VAL A 46 -13.43 -9.80 -8.24
C VAL A 46 -12.93 -9.27 -9.56
N SER A 47 -12.93 -7.97 -9.74
CA SER A 47 -12.29 -7.36 -10.89
C SER A 47 -11.38 -6.22 -10.47
N TYR A 48 -10.32 -6.04 -11.26
CA TYR A 48 -9.29 -5.04 -11.06
C TYR A 48 -9.24 -4.11 -12.26
N ARG A 49 -9.00 -2.81 -12.00
CA ARG A 49 -8.71 -1.82 -13.06
C ARG A 49 -7.55 -0.95 -12.61
N TRP A 50 -6.51 -0.92 -13.42
CA TRP A 50 -5.40 -0.04 -13.18
C TRP A 50 -5.74 1.40 -13.58
N LEU A 51 -5.53 2.34 -12.66
CA LEU A 51 -5.77 3.76 -12.85
C LEU A 51 -4.47 4.53 -13.16
N GLY A 52 -3.37 3.79 -13.38
CA GLY A 52 -2.03 4.33 -13.55
C GLY A 52 -1.32 4.60 -12.22
N THR A 53 -0.05 4.96 -12.27
CA THR A 53 0.82 5.10 -11.10
C THR A 53 0.75 3.79 -10.28
N SER A 54 0.44 3.86 -9.01
CA SER A 54 0.08 2.70 -8.16
C SER A 54 -1.43 2.57 -7.94
N GLY A 55 -2.23 3.30 -8.72
CA GLY A 55 -3.67 3.42 -8.52
C GLY A 55 -4.47 2.22 -9.03
N TRP A 56 -5.31 1.65 -8.17
CA TRP A 56 -6.18 0.54 -8.52
C TRP A 56 -7.61 0.74 -8.05
N ARG A 57 -8.56 0.29 -8.87
CA ARG A 57 -9.94 0.06 -8.49
C ARG A 57 -10.18 -1.44 -8.44
N ILE A 58 -10.72 -1.90 -7.32
CA ILE A 58 -11.06 -3.30 -7.01
C ILE A 58 -12.56 -3.36 -6.79
N ASP A 59 -13.27 -4.04 -7.66
CA ASP A 59 -14.71 -4.25 -7.52
C ASP A 59 -14.94 -5.69 -7.04
N ILE A 60 -15.43 -5.85 -5.81
CA ILE A 60 -15.69 -7.13 -5.15
C ILE A 60 -17.18 -7.40 -5.18
N GLN A 61 -17.59 -8.40 -5.94
CA GLN A 61 -18.99 -8.79 -6.05
C GLN A 61 -19.46 -9.48 -4.78
N ARG A 62 -20.52 -8.99 -4.18
CA ARG A 62 -21.22 -9.63 -3.07
C ARG A 62 -22.54 -10.22 -3.55
N GLN A 63 -23.28 -10.87 -2.64
CA GLN A 63 -24.56 -11.48 -3.00
C GLN A 63 -25.57 -10.49 -3.59
N THR A 64 -25.65 -9.27 -3.04
CA THR A 64 -26.65 -8.27 -3.40
C THR A 64 -26.06 -6.96 -3.93
N ARG A 65 -24.76 -6.74 -3.80
CA ARG A 65 -24.10 -5.49 -4.18
C ARG A 65 -22.64 -5.69 -4.56
N THR A 66 -22.06 -4.71 -5.21
CA THR A 66 -20.61 -4.63 -5.44
C THR A 66 -20.00 -3.65 -4.45
N THR A 67 -18.95 -4.07 -3.74
CA THR A 67 -18.10 -3.18 -2.95
C THR A 67 -16.92 -2.73 -3.79
N THR A 68 -16.68 -1.43 -3.85
CA THR A 68 -15.50 -0.87 -4.53
C THR A 68 -14.46 -0.45 -3.48
N VAL A 69 -13.26 -0.98 -3.61
CA VAL A 69 -12.06 -0.57 -2.87
C VAL A 69 -11.12 0.14 -3.84
N LEU A 70 -10.56 1.27 -3.43
CA LEU A 70 -9.52 1.98 -4.18
C LEU A 70 -8.20 1.93 -3.43
N VAL A 71 -7.12 1.84 -4.18
CA VAL A 71 -5.75 2.05 -3.68
C VAL A 71 -5.17 3.20 -4.48
N ASP A 72 -4.61 4.21 -3.82
CA ASP A 72 -3.93 5.38 -4.42
C ASP A 72 -4.64 5.95 -5.66
N PRO A 73 -5.90 6.34 -5.61
CA PRO A 73 -6.69 6.70 -6.78
C PRO A 73 -6.28 8.07 -7.33
N TYR A 74 -5.22 8.13 -8.13
CA TYR A 74 -4.77 9.33 -8.84
C TYR A 74 -5.23 9.29 -10.30
N VAL A 75 -6.36 9.93 -10.57
CA VAL A 75 -7.04 9.98 -11.88
C VAL A 75 -6.87 11.32 -12.57
N THR A 76 -6.91 12.41 -11.79
CA THR A 76 -6.64 13.77 -12.27
C THR A 76 -5.17 13.94 -12.54
N ARG A 77 -4.77 13.85 -13.78
CA ARG A 77 -3.37 13.95 -14.16
C ARG A 77 -3.05 15.37 -14.62
N PHE A 78 -1.89 15.88 -14.24
CA PHE A 78 -1.42 17.20 -14.65
C PHE A 78 0.10 17.22 -14.76
N ASP A 79 0.58 18.09 -15.63
CA ASP A 79 1.99 18.27 -15.89
C ASP A 79 2.64 19.01 -14.72
N THR A 80 3.67 18.41 -14.11
CA THR A 80 4.54 19.04 -13.12
C THR A 80 5.95 19.25 -13.67
N GLY A 81 6.21 18.83 -14.90
CA GLY A 81 7.53 18.85 -15.52
C GLY A 81 8.44 17.71 -15.11
N LEU A 82 7.95 16.73 -14.31
CA LEU A 82 8.77 15.61 -13.81
C LEU A 82 9.39 14.80 -14.96
N PHE A 83 8.59 14.46 -15.98
CA PHE A 83 9.04 13.66 -17.13
C PHE A 83 9.72 14.48 -18.22
N THR A 84 9.77 15.79 -18.09
CA THR A 84 10.45 16.68 -19.04
C THR A 84 11.73 17.31 -18.48
N GLY A 85 12.09 16.99 -17.22
CA GLY A 85 13.29 17.48 -16.55
C GLY A 85 13.17 18.91 -15.99
N SER A 86 11.95 19.44 -15.91
CA SER A 86 11.65 20.79 -15.38
C SER A 86 10.68 20.72 -14.19
N PHE A 87 10.90 19.78 -13.28
CA PHE A 87 9.99 19.51 -12.15
C PHE A 87 9.71 20.77 -11.33
N ASP A 88 8.46 21.25 -11.37
CA ASP A 88 7.99 22.43 -10.66
C ASP A 88 7.20 22.05 -9.41
N LEU A 89 7.83 22.20 -8.25
CA LEU A 89 7.26 21.92 -6.93
C LEU A 89 6.09 22.85 -6.58
N ALA A 90 5.98 24.02 -7.23
CA ALA A 90 4.91 24.99 -7.04
C ALA A 90 3.67 24.67 -7.91
N THR A 91 3.71 23.59 -8.69
CA THR A 91 2.55 23.14 -9.47
C THR A 91 1.33 22.96 -8.58
N ARG A 92 0.23 23.61 -8.95
CA ARG A 92 -1.00 23.62 -8.15
C ARG A 92 -1.73 22.29 -8.22
N LEU A 93 -2.16 21.80 -7.06
CA LEU A 93 -3.07 20.67 -6.95
C LEU A 93 -4.44 21.04 -7.54
N ARG A 94 -5.03 20.12 -8.26
CA ARG A 94 -6.36 20.27 -8.86
C ARG A 94 -7.04 18.90 -8.93
N THR A 95 -8.37 18.89 -8.98
CA THR A 95 -9.17 17.65 -9.12
C THR A 95 -10.16 17.80 -10.27
N ASP A 96 -10.06 16.94 -11.27
CA ASP A 96 -11.07 16.78 -12.32
C ASP A 96 -12.21 15.90 -11.80
N LYS A 97 -13.16 16.52 -11.15
CA LYS A 97 -14.28 15.82 -10.49
C LYS A 97 -15.10 14.92 -11.44
N PRO A 98 -15.44 15.32 -12.68
CA PRO A 98 -16.12 14.43 -13.64
C PRO A 98 -15.27 13.20 -13.98
N LEU A 99 -13.99 13.37 -14.26
CA LEU A 99 -13.06 12.29 -14.60
C LEU A 99 -12.89 11.33 -13.42
N VAL A 100 -12.70 11.86 -12.21
CA VAL A 100 -12.58 11.06 -10.98
C VAL A 100 -13.84 10.23 -10.75
N ARG A 101 -15.04 10.83 -10.83
CA ARG A 101 -16.30 10.07 -10.70
C ARG A 101 -16.44 8.95 -11.74
N LYS A 102 -16.06 9.23 -12.98
CA LYS A 102 -16.12 8.25 -14.09
C LYS A 102 -15.30 7.00 -13.78
N HIS A 103 -14.08 7.16 -13.28
CA HIS A 103 -13.15 6.04 -13.09
C HIS A 103 -13.19 5.42 -11.69
N ALA A 104 -13.31 6.24 -10.65
CA ALA A 104 -13.33 5.76 -9.26
C ALA A 104 -14.70 5.23 -8.82
N GLY A 105 -15.79 5.72 -9.40
CA GLY A 105 -17.15 5.35 -8.99
C GLY A 105 -17.48 5.84 -7.57
N THR A 106 -18.15 4.99 -6.79
CA THR A 106 -18.53 5.25 -5.41
C THR A 106 -17.84 4.22 -4.51
N PRO A 107 -16.58 4.45 -4.10
CA PRO A 107 -15.86 3.52 -3.24
C PRO A 107 -16.44 3.49 -1.83
N GLU A 108 -16.35 2.34 -1.18
CA GLU A 108 -16.62 2.16 0.26
C GLU A 108 -15.33 2.36 1.06
N VAL A 109 -14.17 1.94 0.51
CA VAL A 109 -12.85 2.02 1.15
C VAL A 109 -11.84 2.59 0.19
N ILE A 110 -10.96 3.45 0.70
CA ILE A 110 -9.79 4.00 -0.01
C ILE A 110 -8.57 3.73 0.85
N CYS A 111 -7.60 2.99 0.32
CA CYS A 111 -6.30 2.76 0.92
C CYS A 111 -5.29 3.75 0.31
N VAL A 112 -4.53 4.45 1.15
CA VAL A 112 -3.52 5.43 0.73
C VAL A 112 -2.16 4.95 1.21
N THR A 113 -1.26 4.62 0.27
CA THR A 113 0.06 4.12 0.60
C THR A 113 0.95 5.19 1.21
N HIS A 114 0.92 6.40 0.65
CA HIS A 114 1.61 7.59 1.18
C HIS A 114 1.00 8.87 0.58
N THR A 115 1.44 10.06 1.05
CA THR A 115 0.70 11.28 0.75
C THR A 115 1.26 12.16 -0.37
N HIS A 116 2.16 11.67 -1.22
CA HIS A 116 2.55 12.40 -2.41
C HIS A 116 1.34 12.62 -3.36
N TRP A 117 1.43 13.64 -4.22
CA TRP A 117 0.30 14.08 -5.05
C TRP A 117 -0.23 13.01 -5.99
N ASP A 118 0.65 12.21 -6.54
CA ASP A 118 0.34 11.14 -7.48
C ASP A 118 -0.28 9.87 -6.82
N HIS A 119 -0.53 9.94 -5.50
CA HIS A 119 -1.27 8.95 -4.73
C HIS A 119 -2.50 9.56 -4.03
N LEU A 120 -2.38 10.78 -3.50
CA LEU A 120 -3.39 11.38 -2.62
C LEU A 120 -4.30 12.42 -3.30
N ASN A 121 -3.89 13.06 -4.41
CA ASN A 121 -4.54 14.28 -4.94
C ASN A 121 -6.07 14.21 -5.06
N ASP A 122 -6.62 13.09 -5.48
CA ASP A 122 -8.06 12.94 -5.69
C ASP A 122 -8.83 12.41 -4.47
N VAL A 123 -8.10 11.89 -3.47
CA VAL A 123 -8.68 11.27 -2.27
C VAL A 123 -9.55 12.24 -1.47
N PRO A 124 -9.16 13.52 -1.22
CA PRO A 124 -10.02 14.44 -0.47
C PRO A 124 -11.39 14.65 -1.11
N TYR A 125 -11.43 14.72 -2.43
CA TYR A 125 -12.69 14.85 -3.16
C TYR A 125 -13.53 13.56 -3.06
N LEU A 126 -12.92 12.41 -3.29
CA LEU A 126 -13.60 11.11 -3.20
C LEU A 126 -14.17 10.89 -1.79
N ALA A 127 -13.36 11.02 -0.75
CA ALA A 127 -13.81 10.83 0.62
C ALA A 127 -15.01 11.72 0.96
N ARG A 128 -14.95 13.02 0.63
CA ARG A 128 -16.03 13.96 0.92
C ARG A 128 -17.30 13.73 0.11
N SER A 129 -17.18 13.27 -1.14
CA SER A 129 -18.33 13.11 -2.03
C SER A 129 -19.03 11.77 -1.91
N THR A 130 -18.35 10.74 -1.42
CA THR A 130 -18.89 9.37 -1.32
C THR A 130 -19.12 8.89 0.10
N GLY A 131 -18.49 9.52 1.09
CA GLY A 131 -18.49 9.03 2.46
C GLY A 131 -17.56 7.84 2.69
N ALA A 132 -16.68 7.51 1.71
CA ALA A 132 -15.75 6.39 1.81
C ALA A 132 -14.89 6.47 3.07
N ARG A 133 -14.61 5.33 3.68
CA ARG A 133 -13.58 5.19 4.71
C ARG A 133 -12.21 5.29 4.05
N VAL A 134 -11.33 6.09 4.61
CA VAL A 134 -9.94 6.19 4.16
C VAL A 134 -9.03 5.56 5.19
N ILE A 135 -8.16 4.68 4.73
CA ILE A 135 -7.13 3.99 5.53
C ILE A 135 -5.78 4.52 5.08
N GLY A 136 -4.97 5.02 6.01
CA GLY A 136 -3.66 5.58 5.71
C GLY A 136 -2.89 5.97 6.97
N THR A 137 -1.76 6.64 6.80
CA THR A 137 -0.89 7.06 7.91
C THR A 137 -1.48 8.22 8.71
N GLU A 138 -0.81 8.60 9.81
CA GLU A 138 -1.15 9.80 10.58
C GLU A 138 -1.08 11.06 9.70
N THR A 139 -0.10 11.13 8.81
CA THR A 139 0.00 12.23 7.83
C THR A 139 -1.19 12.27 6.90
N THR A 140 -1.63 11.12 6.37
CA THR A 140 -2.86 11.01 5.56
C THR A 140 -4.06 11.57 6.33
N TYR A 141 -4.22 11.19 7.59
CA TYR A 141 -5.27 11.71 8.46
C TYR A 141 -5.21 13.25 8.55
N HIS A 142 -4.06 13.82 8.88
CA HIS A 142 -3.92 15.27 9.08
C HIS A 142 -4.10 16.07 7.80
N VAL A 143 -3.59 15.58 6.68
CA VAL A 143 -3.82 16.19 5.36
C VAL A 143 -5.30 16.18 5.02
N LEU A 144 -5.98 15.04 5.12
CA LEU A 144 -7.40 14.92 4.78
C LEU A 144 -8.29 15.75 5.71
N ARG A 145 -7.96 15.85 7.00
CA ARG A 145 -8.63 16.77 7.94
C ARG A 145 -8.54 18.21 7.49
N SER A 146 -7.41 18.65 6.97
CA SER A 146 -7.23 20.02 6.44
C SER A 146 -8.08 20.31 5.20
N PHE A 147 -8.44 19.27 4.44
CA PHE A 147 -9.36 19.35 3.32
C PHE A 147 -10.85 19.22 3.74
N GLY A 148 -11.12 19.12 5.03
CA GLY A 148 -12.49 19.02 5.57
C GLY A 148 -13.12 17.63 5.43
N VAL A 149 -12.32 16.56 5.33
CA VAL A 149 -12.85 15.19 5.43
C VAL A 149 -13.22 14.91 6.88
N ASP A 150 -14.35 14.26 7.11
CA ASP A 150 -14.83 13.91 8.45
C ASP A 150 -13.87 12.94 9.15
N ALA A 151 -13.59 13.17 10.43
CA ALA A 151 -12.69 12.31 11.22
C ALA A 151 -13.21 10.87 11.34
N GLY A 152 -14.53 10.70 11.38
CA GLY A 152 -15.18 9.38 11.45
C GLY A 152 -14.96 8.51 10.21
N GLN A 153 -14.53 9.09 9.08
CA GLN A 153 -14.17 8.37 7.87
C GLN A 153 -12.71 7.90 7.85
N LEU A 154 -11.85 8.42 8.74
CA LEU A 154 -10.40 8.25 8.67
C LEU A 154 -9.91 7.19 9.66
N SER A 155 -9.22 6.18 9.17
CA SER A 155 -8.57 5.13 9.96
C SER A 155 -7.06 5.26 9.84
N VAL A 156 -6.41 5.61 10.96
CA VAL A 156 -4.95 5.70 11.01
C VAL A 156 -4.37 4.31 11.27
N VAL A 157 -3.43 3.91 10.42
CA VAL A 157 -2.71 2.63 10.51
C VAL A 157 -1.19 2.86 10.39
N LYS A 158 -0.41 1.87 10.83
CA LYS A 158 1.06 1.96 10.92
C LYS A 158 1.80 0.78 10.30
N GLY A 159 1.07 -0.28 9.95
CA GLY A 159 1.60 -1.58 9.55
C GLY A 159 1.46 -2.62 10.66
N GLY A 160 0.96 -3.80 10.28
CA GLY A 160 0.63 -4.91 11.16
C GLY A 160 -0.85 -5.02 11.50
N GLU A 161 -1.69 -4.04 11.08
CA GLU A 161 -3.13 -4.13 11.29
C GLU A 161 -3.77 -5.09 10.27
N VAL A 162 -4.76 -5.84 10.76
CA VAL A 162 -5.65 -6.68 9.95
C VAL A 162 -7.06 -6.15 10.12
N LEU A 163 -7.62 -5.60 9.05
CA LEU A 163 -8.91 -4.93 9.05
C LEU A 163 -9.94 -5.81 8.34
N ASP A 164 -10.93 -6.28 9.09
CA ASP A 164 -11.98 -7.14 8.60
C ASP A 164 -13.16 -6.29 8.09
N PHE A 165 -13.51 -6.50 6.83
CA PHE A 165 -14.66 -5.90 6.17
C PHE A 165 -15.62 -6.99 5.72
N ASP A 166 -16.90 -6.66 5.56
CA ASP A 166 -17.84 -7.61 5.01
C ASP A 166 -17.45 -8.03 3.58
N GLY A 167 -16.90 -9.24 3.44
CA GLY A 167 -16.52 -9.86 2.17
C GLY A 167 -15.07 -9.67 1.72
N PHE A 168 -14.21 -9.04 2.51
CA PHE A 168 -12.77 -8.95 2.27
C PHE A 168 -12.02 -8.52 3.53
N VAL A 169 -10.73 -8.84 3.55
CA VAL A 169 -9.80 -8.41 4.60
C VAL A 169 -8.74 -7.50 3.99
N VAL A 170 -8.31 -6.48 4.73
CA VAL A 170 -7.16 -5.64 4.39
C VAL A 170 -6.08 -5.83 5.44
N GLU A 171 -4.93 -6.38 5.05
CA GLU A 171 -3.73 -6.45 5.87
C GLU A 171 -2.83 -5.28 5.51
N VAL A 172 -2.35 -4.56 6.51
CA VAL A 172 -1.49 -3.38 6.34
C VAL A 172 -0.06 -3.76 6.66
N ALA A 173 0.86 -3.45 5.75
CA ALA A 173 2.29 -3.63 6.00
C ALA A 173 3.02 -2.28 6.00
N SER A 174 3.96 -2.11 6.92
CA SER A 174 4.90 -1.00 6.87
C SER A 174 5.80 -1.16 5.65
N SER A 175 5.97 -0.10 4.88
CA SER A 175 6.80 -0.07 3.67
C SER A 175 7.76 1.12 3.71
N ARG A 176 8.44 1.41 2.60
CA ARG A 176 9.40 2.51 2.49
C ARG A 176 9.24 3.19 1.15
N HIS A 177 9.43 4.51 1.16
CA HIS A 177 9.45 5.28 -0.10
C HIS A 177 10.72 4.97 -0.90
N SER A 178 10.57 4.97 -2.23
CA SER A 178 11.67 4.84 -3.19
C SER A 178 12.70 5.93 -2.99
N ARG A 179 14.00 5.56 -3.06
CA ARG A 179 15.10 6.52 -3.01
C ARG A 179 15.62 6.81 -4.41
N ASN A 180 16.25 7.96 -4.56
CA ASN A 180 17.03 8.31 -5.76
C ASN A 180 18.49 7.86 -5.62
N GLY A 181 19.29 8.12 -6.64
CA GLY A 181 20.72 7.77 -6.64
C GLY A 181 21.57 8.48 -5.57
N SER A 182 21.03 9.50 -4.89
CA SER A 182 21.64 10.19 -3.75
C SER A 182 21.09 9.69 -2.40
N TYR A 183 20.36 8.59 -2.40
CA TYR A 183 19.67 7.99 -1.22
C TYR A 183 18.68 8.92 -0.52
N SER A 184 18.19 9.92 -1.23
CA SER A 184 17.11 10.81 -0.80
C SER A 184 15.85 10.58 -1.63
N TYR A 185 14.74 11.15 -1.23
CA TYR A 185 13.49 11.11 -1.95
C TYR A 185 12.76 12.46 -1.84
N PHE A 186 11.77 12.66 -2.69
CA PHE A 186 10.98 13.88 -2.74
C PHE A 186 10.17 14.07 -1.43
N ALA A 187 10.10 15.32 -0.97
CA ALA A 187 9.26 15.78 0.14
C ALA A 187 9.16 14.77 1.32
N PRO A 188 10.27 14.43 1.98
CA PRO A 188 10.23 13.59 3.16
C PRO A 188 9.53 14.32 4.32
N GLY A 189 9.03 13.56 5.28
CA GLY A 189 8.50 14.11 6.52
C GLY A 189 7.12 13.59 6.88
N THR A 190 6.78 13.74 8.16
CA THR A 190 5.55 13.26 8.77
C THR A 190 4.84 14.43 9.44
N LEU A 191 3.53 14.51 9.32
CA LEU A 191 2.70 15.51 10.02
C LEU A 191 2.10 14.88 11.28
N HIS A 192 2.27 15.58 12.42
CA HIS A 192 1.68 15.22 13.71
C HIS A 192 0.51 16.12 14.10
N ALA A 193 0.12 17.02 13.21
CA ALA A 193 -1.04 17.91 13.37
C ALA A 193 -1.52 18.35 11.99
N PRO A 194 -2.81 18.72 11.82
CA PRO A 194 -3.30 19.27 10.57
C PRO A 194 -2.52 20.53 10.18
N PRO A 195 -2.11 20.67 8.91
CA PRO A 195 -1.52 21.90 8.43
C PRO A 195 -2.49 23.06 8.59
N ARG A 196 -1.98 24.27 8.84
CA ARG A 196 -2.80 25.48 9.05
C ARG A 196 -3.72 25.81 7.87
N THR A 197 -3.28 25.47 6.68
CA THR A 197 -4.04 25.60 5.43
C THR A 197 -3.96 24.28 4.67
N ALA A 198 -5.03 23.91 3.99
CA ALA A 198 -5.01 22.73 3.12
C ALA A 198 -3.90 22.88 2.05
N PRO A 199 -3.17 21.79 1.73
CA PRO A 199 -2.19 21.75 0.65
C PRO A 199 -2.72 22.32 -0.66
N ARG A 200 -1.88 23.10 -1.34
CA ARG A 200 -2.24 23.77 -2.61
C ARG A 200 -1.31 23.44 -3.75
N THR A 201 -0.12 22.97 -3.43
CA THR A 201 0.93 22.66 -4.40
C THR A 201 1.49 21.27 -4.14
N VAL A 202 2.21 20.74 -5.11
CA VAL A 202 2.88 19.44 -5.02
C VAL A 202 3.81 19.38 -3.80
N SER A 203 4.54 20.45 -3.51
CA SER A 203 5.47 20.53 -2.37
C SER A 203 4.79 20.57 -1.00
N ASP A 204 3.49 20.85 -0.93
CA ASP A 204 2.75 20.88 0.33
C ASP A 204 2.35 19.47 0.83
N LEU A 205 2.60 18.44 0.04
CA LEU A 205 2.27 17.05 0.34
C LEU A 205 3.53 16.26 0.67
N PRO A 206 3.89 16.09 1.96
CA PRO A 206 5.03 15.25 2.36
C PRO A 206 4.72 13.77 2.17
N GLU A 207 5.74 12.92 2.20
CA GLU A 207 5.59 11.46 2.08
C GLU A 207 4.72 10.88 3.21
N GLY A 208 5.05 11.16 4.44
CA GLY A 208 4.23 10.85 5.62
C GLY A 208 4.18 9.40 6.03
N ASP A 209 5.25 8.68 5.90
CA ASP A 209 5.37 7.23 6.04
C ASP A 209 4.69 6.47 4.88
N THR A 210 5.30 5.35 4.48
CA THR A 210 4.81 4.55 3.36
C THR A 210 4.28 3.20 3.85
N LEU A 211 3.13 2.81 3.31
CA LEU A 211 2.44 1.54 3.58
C LEU A 211 2.33 0.70 2.31
N ALA A 212 2.07 -0.58 2.49
CA ALA A 212 1.53 -1.47 1.48
C ALA A 212 0.26 -2.14 2.01
N PHE A 213 -0.64 -2.52 1.12
CA PHE A 213 -1.92 -3.11 1.49
C PHE A 213 -2.10 -4.44 0.78
N LYS A 214 -2.38 -5.51 1.53
CA LYS A 214 -2.83 -6.76 0.96
C LYS A 214 -4.34 -6.85 1.13
N VAL A 215 -5.05 -6.92 0.02
CA VAL A 215 -6.51 -7.09 -0.02
C VAL A 215 -6.82 -8.54 -0.35
N THR A 216 -7.57 -9.21 0.52
CA THR A 216 -7.99 -10.60 0.36
C THR A 216 -9.51 -10.66 0.27
N PRO A 217 -10.10 -10.69 -0.94
CA PRO A 217 -11.53 -10.89 -1.10
C PRO A 217 -11.93 -12.32 -0.73
N ASP A 218 -13.12 -12.51 -0.17
CA ASP A 218 -13.63 -13.84 0.15
C ASP A 218 -13.71 -14.73 -1.10
N GLY A 219 -13.04 -15.88 -1.06
CA GLY A 219 -13.08 -16.86 -2.13
C GLY A 219 -12.32 -16.48 -3.41
N ALA A 220 -11.51 -15.42 -3.39
CA ALA A 220 -10.67 -15.00 -4.51
C ALA A 220 -9.18 -14.90 -4.10
N PRO A 221 -8.24 -14.87 -5.06
CA PRO A 221 -6.83 -14.63 -4.78
C PRO A 221 -6.60 -13.30 -4.06
N SER A 222 -5.65 -13.32 -3.14
CA SER A 222 -5.16 -12.12 -2.44
C SER A 222 -4.25 -11.29 -3.33
N ALA A 223 -4.30 -9.96 -3.19
CA ALA A 223 -3.45 -9.05 -3.95
C ALA A 223 -2.78 -8.03 -3.05
N LEU A 224 -1.45 -7.90 -3.17
CA LEU A 224 -0.65 -6.88 -2.50
C LEU A 224 -0.48 -5.66 -3.41
N PHE A 225 -0.60 -4.47 -2.84
CA PHE A 225 -0.46 -3.18 -3.52
C PHE A 225 0.66 -2.37 -2.88
N MET A 226 1.66 -2.00 -3.68
CA MET A 226 2.80 -1.19 -3.27
C MET A 226 2.73 0.18 -3.94
N GLY A 227 2.95 1.26 -3.16
CA GLY A 227 3.01 2.63 -3.67
C GLY A 227 4.41 3.07 -4.11
N ALA A 228 5.46 2.38 -3.65
CA ALA A 228 6.84 2.77 -3.89
C ALA A 228 7.77 1.56 -3.98
N SER A 229 8.97 1.73 -4.57
CA SER A 229 9.91 0.64 -4.87
C SER A 229 11.00 0.45 -3.80
N ASP A 230 10.59 0.55 -2.54
CA ASP A 230 11.36 0.06 -1.39
C ASP A 230 10.38 -0.55 -0.37
N PHE A 231 10.85 -1.30 0.60
CA PHE A 231 9.98 -2.03 1.52
C PHE A 231 10.67 -2.37 2.83
N ASP A 232 9.88 -2.65 3.86
CA ASP A 232 10.35 -3.25 5.09
C ASP A 232 10.25 -4.78 4.98
N GLU A 233 11.39 -5.44 4.86
CA GLU A 233 11.46 -6.88 4.62
C GLU A 233 10.79 -7.72 5.71
N ARG A 234 10.86 -7.27 6.96
CA ARG A 234 10.22 -7.96 8.09
C ARG A 234 8.71 -7.82 8.09
N SER A 235 8.23 -6.65 7.70
CA SER A 235 6.79 -6.38 7.59
C SER A 235 6.15 -7.11 6.40
N PHE A 236 6.95 -7.46 5.39
CA PHE A 236 6.47 -8.17 4.21
C PHE A 236 6.54 -9.70 4.37
N ALA A 237 7.44 -10.19 5.23
CA ALA A 237 7.57 -11.62 5.49
C ALA A 237 6.26 -12.21 6.03
N GLY A 238 5.77 -13.26 5.38
CA GLY A 238 4.52 -13.95 5.76
C GLY A 238 3.23 -13.33 5.20
N LEU A 239 3.32 -12.25 4.39
CA LEU A 239 2.14 -11.75 3.68
C LEU A 239 1.65 -12.73 2.60
N GLU A 240 2.55 -13.39 1.91
CA GLU A 240 2.30 -14.44 0.91
C GLU A 240 1.10 -14.14 -0.01
N PRO A 241 1.11 -13.02 -0.75
CA PRO A 241 0.02 -12.71 -1.66
C PRO A 241 0.05 -13.61 -2.90
N ASP A 242 -1.11 -13.97 -3.46
CA ASP A 242 -1.21 -14.67 -4.74
C ASP A 242 -0.79 -13.76 -5.90
N ILE A 243 -1.06 -12.45 -5.76
CA ILE A 243 -0.79 -11.41 -6.77
C ILE A 243 -0.02 -10.27 -6.09
N ALA A 244 1.05 -9.77 -6.71
CA ALA A 244 1.76 -8.59 -6.22
C ALA A 244 1.81 -7.48 -7.27
N MET A 245 1.20 -6.31 -6.93
CA MET A 245 1.30 -5.06 -7.67
C MET A 245 2.56 -4.33 -7.20
N VAL A 246 3.63 -4.40 -7.97
CA VAL A 246 5.00 -4.03 -7.55
C VAL A 246 5.42 -2.73 -8.20
N ALA A 247 5.74 -1.72 -7.40
CA ALA A 247 6.21 -0.43 -7.90
C ALA A 247 7.60 -0.53 -8.52
N CYS A 248 7.81 0.11 -9.68
CA CYS A 248 9.04 0.05 -10.47
C CYS A 248 9.86 1.34 -10.42
N ALA A 249 9.22 2.50 -10.23
CA ALA A 249 9.89 3.80 -10.27
C ALA A 249 11.03 3.86 -9.26
N SER A 250 12.24 4.28 -9.71
CA SER A 250 13.44 4.39 -8.88
C SER A 250 13.94 3.07 -8.25
N SER A 251 13.43 1.91 -8.66
CA SER A 251 13.83 0.61 -8.12
C SER A 251 15.34 0.33 -8.17
N PRO A 252 16.16 0.85 -9.11
CA PRO A 252 17.60 0.66 -9.10
C PRO A 252 18.32 1.25 -7.88
N ALA A 253 17.70 2.21 -7.17
CA ALA A 253 18.26 2.80 -5.96
C ALA A 253 18.09 1.90 -4.71
N THR A 254 17.25 0.88 -4.78
CA THR A 254 17.03 -0.10 -3.71
C THR A 254 17.90 -1.35 -3.93
N HIS A 255 18.73 -1.67 -2.95
CA HIS A 255 19.66 -2.81 -3.06
C HIS A 255 18.91 -4.11 -3.32
N ARG A 256 19.23 -4.78 -4.45
CA ARG A 256 18.64 -6.06 -4.86
C ARG A 256 17.10 -6.08 -4.72
N TYR A 257 16.45 -5.01 -5.14
CA TYR A 257 15.01 -4.80 -4.89
C TYR A 257 14.16 -6.00 -5.26
N VAL A 258 14.20 -6.42 -6.53
CA VAL A 258 13.30 -7.46 -7.03
C VAL A 258 13.53 -8.81 -6.33
N PRO A 259 14.74 -9.40 -6.27
CA PRO A 259 14.91 -10.70 -5.63
C PRO A 259 14.56 -10.68 -4.14
N ARG A 260 15.00 -9.66 -3.38
CA ARG A 260 14.66 -9.54 -1.95
C ARG A 260 13.16 -9.41 -1.70
N LEU A 261 12.48 -8.64 -2.55
CA LEU A 261 11.04 -8.46 -2.45
C LEU A 261 10.30 -9.78 -2.71
N LEU A 262 10.68 -10.50 -3.75
CA LEU A 262 10.03 -11.78 -4.08
C LEU A 262 10.29 -12.84 -3.01
N ASP A 263 11.51 -12.90 -2.47
CA ASP A 263 11.83 -13.76 -1.33
C ASP A 263 10.96 -13.43 -0.10
N ALA A 264 10.80 -12.14 0.23
CA ALA A 264 9.99 -11.69 1.36
C ALA A 264 8.49 -11.98 1.17
N LEU A 265 7.99 -11.97 -0.07
CA LEU A 265 6.59 -12.23 -0.42
C LEU A 265 6.27 -13.71 -0.65
N GLY A 266 7.25 -14.63 -0.54
CA GLY A 266 7.02 -16.05 -0.78
C GLY A 266 6.76 -16.41 -2.25
N HIS A 267 7.30 -15.62 -3.20
CA HIS A 267 7.20 -15.82 -4.65
C HIS A 267 5.75 -15.88 -5.18
N PRO A 268 5.05 -14.73 -5.26
CA PRO A 268 3.70 -14.65 -5.80
C PRO A 268 3.54 -15.27 -7.20
N ASP A 269 2.41 -15.92 -7.45
CA ASP A 269 2.11 -16.53 -8.76
C ASP A 269 1.98 -15.50 -9.89
N VAL A 270 1.53 -14.28 -9.54
CA VAL A 270 1.33 -13.20 -10.52
C VAL A 270 2.03 -11.93 -10.06
N LEU A 271 2.86 -11.38 -10.94
CA LEU A 271 3.55 -10.10 -10.75
C LEU A 271 2.99 -9.05 -11.70
N VAL A 272 2.68 -7.87 -11.18
CA VAL A 272 2.14 -6.75 -11.93
C VAL A 272 3.00 -5.52 -11.68
N PRO A 273 3.85 -5.11 -12.63
CA PRO A 273 4.60 -3.87 -12.49
C PRO A 273 3.66 -2.67 -12.51
N VAL A 274 3.85 -1.75 -11.57
CA VAL A 274 3.11 -0.48 -11.46
C VAL A 274 4.07 0.68 -11.30
N HIS A 275 3.57 1.90 -11.38
CA HIS A 275 4.36 3.14 -11.23
C HIS A 275 5.52 3.25 -12.24
N TRP A 276 5.29 2.76 -13.46
CA TRP A 276 6.23 2.83 -14.58
C TRP A 276 5.74 3.75 -15.70
N ASP A 277 4.51 4.23 -15.62
CA ASP A 277 3.88 5.07 -16.63
C ASP A 277 4.24 6.55 -16.48
N ASP A 278 4.09 7.30 -17.56
CA ASP A 278 4.05 8.77 -17.52
C ASP A 278 2.69 9.20 -16.95
N PHE A 279 2.62 9.28 -15.61
CA PHE A 279 1.40 9.61 -14.90
C PHE A 279 1.00 11.09 -14.95
N GLU A 280 1.70 11.92 -15.73
CA GLU A 280 1.27 13.28 -16.06
C GLU A 280 0.39 13.32 -17.32
N LYS A 281 0.35 12.24 -18.10
CA LYS A 281 -0.49 12.13 -19.30
C LYS A 281 -1.87 11.55 -18.99
N PRO A 282 -2.94 12.00 -19.70
CA PRO A 282 -4.30 11.52 -19.47
C PRO A 282 -4.44 10.02 -19.65
N LEU A 283 -5.32 9.39 -18.85
CA LEU A 283 -5.69 7.96 -18.96
C LEU A 283 -6.27 7.58 -20.34
N SER A 284 -6.69 8.54 -21.13
CA SER A 284 -7.17 8.30 -22.51
C SER A 284 -6.06 8.00 -23.51
N ARG A 285 -4.79 8.17 -23.12
CA ARG A 285 -3.62 7.81 -23.92
C ARG A 285 -3.04 6.51 -23.41
N PRO A 286 -2.50 5.64 -24.29
CA PRO A 286 -1.77 4.44 -23.82
C PRO A 286 -0.66 4.81 -22.86
N PRO A 287 -0.37 3.96 -21.84
CA PRO A 287 0.72 4.20 -20.93
C PRO A 287 2.06 4.20 -21.69
N ARG A 288 2.90 5.20 -21.40
CA ARG A 288 4.22 5.31 -22.02
C ARG A 288 5.20 4.40 -21.29
N LYS A 289 5.98 3.63 -22.04
CA LYS A 289 6.95 2.65 -21.54
C LYS A 289 8.40 3.11 -21.64
N ASP A 290 8.70 4.02 -22.57
CA ASP A 290 10.08 4.44 -22.86
C ASP A 290 10.68 5.26 -21.70
N GLY A 291 11.88 4.86 -21.26
CA GLY A 291 12.62 5.58 -20.23
C GLY A 291 12.07 5.45 -18.81
N THR A 292 11.17 4.49 -18.56
CA THR A 292 10.50 4.31 -17.26
C THR A 292 11.16 3.26 -16.37
N GLY A 293 12.18 2.55 -16.85
CA GLY A 293 12.81 1.42 -16.14
C GLY A 293 11.99 0.13 -16.14
N LEU A 294 10.87 0.09 -16.88
CA LEU A 294 10.01 -1.10 -16.95
C LEU A 294 10.74 -2.31 -17.51
N ASP A 295 11.49 -2.17 -18.60
CA ASP A 295 12.17 -3.29 -19.25
C ASP A 295 13.24 -3.91 -18.35
N ASP A 296 14.01 -3.10 -17.64
CA ASP A 296 15.00 -3.56 -16.66
C ASP A 296 14.33 -4.30 -15.50
N PHE A 297 13.21 -3.76 -15.01
CA PHE A 297 12.41 -4.42 -13.98
C PHE A 297 11.89 -5.77 -14.45
N LEU A 298 11.33 -5.84 -15.66
CA LEU A 298 10.82 -7.09 -16.25
C LEU A 298 11.92 -8.14 -16.42
N ALA A 299 13.13 -7.73 -16.83
CA ALA A 299 14.27 -8.64 -16.94
C ALA A 299 14.64 -9.23 -15.57
N GLN A 300 14.73 -8.39 -14.52
CA GLN A 300 15.00 -8.84 -13.16
C GLN A 300 13.89 -9.75 -12.60
N ALA A 301 12.63 -9.40 -12.82
CA ALA A 301 11.49 -10.19 -12.36
C ALA A 301 11.46 -11.59 -13.00
N ARG A 302 11.71 -11.69 -14.32
CA ARG A 302 11.79 -12.99 -15.02
C ARG A 302 12.97 -13.84 -14.52
N ALA A 303 14.08 -13.20 -14.17
CA ALA A 303 15.25 -13.92 -13.64
C ALA A 303 15.01 -14.42 -12.21
N ALA A 304 14.36 -13.63 -11.36
CA ALA A 304 14.14 -13.94 -9.96
C ALA A 304 12.93 -14.86 -9.71
N ALA A 305 11.90 -14.81 -10.58
CA ALA A 305 10.70 -15.63 -10.49
C ALA A 305 10.29 -16.20 -11.86
N PRO A 306 11.04 -17.17 -12.41
CA PRO A 306 10.79 -17.71 -13.76
C PRO A 306 9.43 -18.42 -13.88
N GLY A 307 8.83 -18.87 -12.77
CA GLY A 307 7.51 -19.50 -12.72
C GLY A 307 6.35 -18.51 -12.60
N ALA A 308 6.61 -17.26 -12.23
CA ALA A 308 5.55 -16.27 -12.05
C ALA A 308 5.04 -15.75 -13.40
N ARG A 309 3.73 -15.55 -13.50
CA ARG A 309 3.14 -14.86 -14.63
C ARG A 309 3.25 -13.35 -14.45
N ILE A 310 3.87 -12.67 -15.40
CA ILE A 310 4.00 -11.21 -15.37
C ILE A 310 2.91 -10.58 -16.23
N VAL A 311 2.14 -9.66 -15.66
CA VAL A 311 1.07 -8.91 -16.33
C VAL A 311 1.42 -7.44 -16.32
N VAL A 312 1.76 -6.87 -17.47
CA VAL A 312 1.92 -5.42 -17.65
C VAL A 312 0.53 -4.83 -17.90
N PRO A 313 -0.01 -4.03 -16.99
CA PRO A 313 -1.39 -3.58 -17.11
C PRO A 313 -1.55 -2.43 -18.10
N ASP A 314 -2.73 -2.35 -18.74
CA ASP A 314 -3.19 -1.20 -19.49
C ASP A 314 -4.23 -0.41 -18.70
N TYR A 315 -4.29 0.91 -18.95
CA TYR A 315 -5.23 1.79 -18.26
C TYR A 315 -6.68 1.35 -18.44
N THR A 316 -7.41 1.36 -17.35
CA THR A 316 -8.85 1.11 -17.27
C THR A 316 -9.34 -0.23 -17.82
N THR A 317 -8.44 -1.06 -18.33
CA THR A 317 -8.78 -2.44 -18.71
C THR A 317 -9.31 -3.19 -17.49
N VAL A 318 -10.41 -3.92 -17.68
CA VAL A 318 -10.98 -4.76 -16.63
C VAL A 318 -10.29 -6.11 -16.65
N TYR A 319 -9.69 -6.45 -15.51
CA TYR A 319 -9.07 -7.75 -15.28
C TYR A 319 -9.92 -8.55 -14.30
N GLY A 320 -10.02 -9.86 -14.50
CA GLY A 320 -10.66 -10.79 -13.57
C GLY A 320 -9.81 -11.06 -12.33
N ALA A 321 -10.29 -11.97 -11.49
CA ALA A 321 -9.63 -12.36 -10.23
C ALA A 321 -8.21 -12.90 -10.43
N ASP A 322 -7.92 -13.48 -11.58
CA ASP A 322 -6.61 -14.01 -11.96
C ASP A 322 -5.77 -13.03 -12.78
N LEU A 323 -6.16 -11.78 -12.87
CA LEU A 323 -5.51 -10.75 -13.69
C LEU A 323 -5.41 -11.09 -15.20
N ARG A 324 -6.35 -11.83 -15.72
CA ARG A 324 -6.57 -11.91 -17.18
C ARG A 324 -7.59 -10.83 -17.57
N PRO A 325 -7.45 -10.22 -18.76
CA PRO A 325 -8.47 -9.31 -19.25
C PRO A 325 -9.83 -10.02 -19.26
N ALA A 326 -10.85 -9.37 -18.69
CA ALA A 326 -12.20 -9.89 -18.72
C ALA A 326 -12.70 -9.89 -20.18
N ALA A 327 -13.40 -10.94 -20.60
CA ALA A 327 -14.10 -10.94 -21.87
C ALA A 327 -15.11 -9.79 -21.88
N GLY A 328 -15.01 -8.91 -22.89
CA GLY A 328 -15.89 -7.76 -23.06
C GLY A 328 -17.32 -8.18 -23.41
#